data_8fe7a6f9aa6719b81bacf6264d8738a3
#
_entry.id   8fe7a6f9aa6719b81bacf6264d8738a3
#
_cell.length_a   1.000
_cell.length_b   1.000
_cell.length_c   1.000
_cell.angle_alpha   90.00
_cell.angle_beta   90.00
_cell.angle_gamma   90.00
#
_symmetry.space_group_name_H-M   'P 1'
#
loop_
_entity.id
_entity.type
_entity.pdbx_description
1 polymer ?
#
loop_
_entity_poly.entity_id
_entity_poly.type
_entity_poly.pdbx_seq_one_letter_code
_entity_poly.pdbx_strand_id
1 'polypeptide(L)'
;MSTNATGPLAGVRVVELAGLGPAPFAAMLLADLGAQVVRVDRPAGAGAARQDVVNRGKRSVAADLKAPGGRDLVLELVERADVLLEGFRPGVAERLGLGPAACSERNRRLVYGRMTGWGQQGPLAKVAGHDIDYIALSGALWASGRAEERPVPALNLVGDYAGGSMFLVMGVLAALLEVGRSGEGQVVDAAMVDGASVLTTMFTALQGMGVWGADRGTNVFDTGAPFYEVYACADGRWVAVGALEPQFYAELVRVSGFLEGAPDEVRYAQPAPADWPAHKAIWERLWRTRSRDEWTALLGHTDACVQPVLDWAERLEHPHLLERGTFVEVDGIVQPAPAPRLSRTPGAICRRPPVPGEHTREVAAEAGLDAAAIDALIASGAVMQA
;
A
#
# COMPACT_ATOMS: atom_id res chain seq x y z
N MET A 1 -10.39 21.63 16.18
CA MET A 1 -10.95 20.34 15.72
C MET A 1 -10.77 19.34 16.85
N SER A 2 -11.79 18.53 17.15
CA SER A 2 -11.77 17.59 18.29
C SER A 2 -10.61 16.61 18.17
N THR A 3 -9.76 16.55 19.20
CA THR A 3 -8.59 15.67 19.29
C THR A 3 -8.93 14.23 19.67
N ASN A 4 -10.20 13.87 19.71
CA ASN A 4 -10.60 12.50 20.00
C ASN A 4 -10.40 11.65 18.75
N ALA A 5 -9.28 10.94 18.69
CA ALA A 5 -9.03 9.92 17.71
C ALA A 5 -10.18 8.90 17.77
N THR A 6 -10.96 8.82 16.69
CA THR A 6 -11.95 7.77 16.48
C THR A 6 -11.30 6.67 15.67
N GLY A 7 -11.65 5.42 15.94
CA GLY A 7 -11.06 4.31 15.19
C GLY A 7 -10.67 3.16 16.12
N PRO A 8 -10.39 1.98 15.58
CA PRO A 8 -10.08 0.80 16.39
C PRO A 8 -8.73 0.89 17.11
N LEU A 9 -7.84 1.78 16.67
CA LEU A 9 -6.53 2.01 17.28
C LEU A 9 -6.49 3.28 18.16
N ALA A 10 -7.67 3.81 18.57
CA ALA A 10 -7.71 4.93 19.50
C ALA A 10 -6.96 4.59 20.79
N GLY A 11 -6.00 5.44 21.18
CA GLY A 11 -5.12 5.22 22.32
C GLY A 11 -3.81 4.52 22.03
N VAL A 12 -3.64 3.89 20.86
CA VAL A 12 -2.35 3.32 20.41
C VAL A 12 -1.40 4.45 20.02
N ARG A 13 -0.16 4.40 20.53
CA ARG A 13 0.91 5.38 20.28
C ARG A 13 1.97 4.78 19.38
N VAL A 14 2.25 5.44 18.27
CA VAL A 14 3.23 5.00 17.26
C VAL A 14 4.32 6.06 17.12
N VAL A 15 5.57 5.64 17.20
CA VAL A 15 6.74 6.44 16.83
C VAL A 15 7.21 5.95 15.45
N GLU A 16 7.28 6.84 14.48
CA GLU A 16 7.81 6.57 13.14
C GLU A 16 9.16 7.27 12.98
N LEU A 17 10.23 6.53 12.73
CA LEU A 17 11.47 7.13 12.26
C LEU A 17 11.35 7.46 10.78
N ALA A 18 11.45 8.75 10.44
CA ALA A 18 11.16 9.24 9.10
C ALA A 18 11.95 8.51 8.00
N GLY A 19 11.25 8.08 6.98
CA GLY A 19 11.76 7.38 5.81
C GLY A 19 10.98 7.75 4.55
N LEU A 20 11.14 6.94 3.51
CA LEU A 20 10.43 7.04 2.24
C LEU A 20 9.67 5.75 1.96
N GLY A 21 8.61 5.85 1.15
CA GLY A 21 7.89 4.69 0.62
C GLY A 21 7.06 3.94 1.66
N PRO A 22 7.32 2.64 1.89
CA PRO A 22 6.37 1.74 2.56
C PRO A 22 6.20 1.98 4.06
N ALA A 23 7.23 2.34 4.81
CA ALA A 23 7.10 2.58 6.25
C ALA A 23 6.22 3.80 6.58
N PRO A 24 6.40 4.97 5.92
CA PRO A 24 5.48 6.11 6.07
C PRO A 24 4.03 5.78 5.68
N PHE A 25 3.80 4.99 4.64
CA PHE A 25 2.47 4.58 4.24
C PHE A 25 1.83 3.65 5.29
N ALA A 26 2.57 2.71 5.85
CA ALA A 26 2.09 1.87 6.96
C ALA A 26 1.70 2.73 8.18
N ALA A 27 2.53 3.72 8.54
CA ALA A 27 2.23 4.66 9.63
C ALA A 27 0.98 5.50 9.35
N MET A 28 0.76 5.93 8.09
CA MET A 28 -0.47 6.62 7.66
C MET A 28 -1.70 5.73 7.86
N LEU A 29 -1.63 4.46 7.48
CA LEU A 29 -2.75 3.52 7.67
C LEU A 29 -3.10 3.33 9.15
N LEU A 30 -2.09 3.24 10.02
CA LEU A 30 -2.31 3.18 11.48
C LEU A 30 -2.94 4.48 11.99
N ALA A 31 -2.51 5.65 11.50
CA ALA A 31 -3.10 6.95 11.84
C ALA A 31 -4.56 7.04 11.37
N ASP A 32 -4.86 6.63 10.14
CA ASP A 32 -6.23 6.57 9.60
C ASP A 32 -7.16 5.68 10.45
N LEU A 33 -6.61 4.63 11.08
CA LEU A 33 -7.33 3.75 12.00
C LEU A 33 -7.39 4.30 13.44
N GLY A 34 -6.87 5.50 13.70
CA GLY A 34 -7.01 6.21 14.97
C GLY A 34 -5.78 6.18 15.88
N ALA A 35 -4.67 5.58 15.46
CA ALA A 35 -3.42 5.63 16.24
C ALA A 35 -2.86 7.06 16.29
N GLN A 36 -2.22 7.39 17.41
CA GLN A 36 -1.47 8.64 17.59
C GLN A 36 -0.06 8.44 17.03
N VAL A 37 0.21 8.94 15.82
CA VAL A 37 1.51 8.78 15.18
C VAL A 37 2.36 10.03 15.36
N VAL A 38 3.55 9.85 15.94
CA VAL A 38 4.62 10.85 15.99
C VAL A 38 5.72 10.44 15.02
N ARG A 39 5.91 11.26 13.98
CA ARG A 39 6.99 11.11 13.02
C ARG A 39 8.22 11.88 13.49
N VAL A 40 9.36 11.22 13.57
CA VAL A 40 10.65 11.81 13.90
C VAL A 40 11.38 12.16 12.61
N ASP A 41 11.35 13.44 12.25
CA ASP A 41 12.00 14.01 11.06
C ASP A 41 13.44 14.47 11.38
N ARG A 42 14.23 14.73 10.33
CA ARG A 42 15.56 15.36 10.47
C ARG A 42 15.40 16.87 10.59
N PRO A 43 16.21 17.55 11.45
CA PRO A 43 16.12 19.00 11.62
C PRO A 43 16.36 19.81 10.34
N ALA A 44 17.22 19.33 9.45
CA ALA A 44 17.62 20.00 8.21
C ALA A 44 17.08 19.31 6.95
N GLY A 45 16.01 18.56 7.04
CA GLY A 45 15.46 17.83 5.91
C GLY A 45 14.71 18.73 4.95
N ALA A 46 14.77 18.43 3.64
CA ALA A 46 13.71 18.77 2.72
C ALA A 46 12.46 18.07 3.25
N GLY A 47 11.66 18.79 4.01
CA GLY A 47 10.55 18.24 4.75
C GLY A 47 9.47 17.73 3.82
N ALA A 48 8.67 16.83 4.34
CA ALA A 48 7.41 16.50 3.74
C ALA A 48 6.65 17.81 3.47
N ALA A 49 6.31 18.04 2.21
CA ALA A 49 5.45 19.15 1.88
C ALA A 49 4.06 18.88 2.46
N ARG A 50 3.28 19.92 2.76
CA ARG A 50 1.88 19.77 3.19
C ARG A 50 1.03 18.97 2.20
N GLN A 51 1.50 18.84 0.95
CA GLN A 51 0.90 18.02 -0.11
C GLN A 51 1.26 16.53 -0.02
N ASP A 52 2.20 16.15 0.83
CA ASP A 52 2.58 14.73 1.00
C ASP A 52 1.55 14.00 1.88
N VAL A 53 0.43 13.63 1.27
CA VAL A 53 -0.72 13.00 1.94
C VAL A 53 -0.39 11.67 2.64
N VAL A 54 0.76 11.06 2.34
CA VAL A 54 1.26 9.88 3.06
C VAL A 54 1.63 10.21 4.52
N ASN A 55 1.79 11.49 4.83
CA ASN A 55 2.04 11.94 6.21
C ASN A 55 0.79 12.51 6.92
N ARG A 56 -0.40 12.35 6.34
CA ARG A 56 -1.66 12.74 7.00
C ARG A 56 -1.86 11.98 8.32
N GLY A 57 -2.58 12.60 9.25
CA GLY A 57 -2.89 12.01 10.55
C GLY A 57 -1.73 12.05 11.56
N LYS A 58 -0.52 12.44 11.14
CA LYS A 58 0.68 12.42 11.97
C LYS A 58 0.99 13.77 12.61
N ARG A 59 1.75 13.74 13.71
CA ARG A 59 2.49 14.88 14.27
C ARG A 59 3.96 14.73 13.90
N SER A 60 4.72 15.82 13.81
CA SER A 60 6.16 15.79 13.51
C SER A 60 7.00 16.40 14.63
N VAL A 61 8.05 15.68 14.97
CA VAL A 61 9.18 16.14 15.78
C VAL A 61 10.41 16.14 14.89
N ALA A 62 11.19 17.24 14.87
CA ALA A 62 12.48 17.25 14.18
C ALA A 62 13.61 17.03 15.18
N ALA A 63 14.31 15.89 15.07
CA ALA A 63 15.40 15.51 15.97
C ALA A 63 16.61 14.97 15.20
N ASP A 64 17.80 15.41 15.57
CA ASP A 64 19.07 14.83 15.08
C ASP A 64 19.37 13.54 15.86
N LEU A 65 19.11 12.41 15.25
CA LEU A 65 19.33 11.08 15.84
C LEU A 65 20.82 10.77 16.09
N LYS A 66 21.75 11.57 15.54
CA LYS A 66 23.17 11.44 15.80
C LYS A 66 23.60 12.25 17.04
N ALA A 67 22.84 13.27 17.40
CA ALA A 67 23.07 14.04 18.62
C ALA A 67 22.47 13.28 19.82
N PRO A 68 23.18 13.19 20.95
CA PRO A 68 22.68 12.50 22.16
C PRO A 68 21.27 12.98 22.56
N GLY A 69 21.04 14.29 22.62
CA GLY A 69 19.76 14.86 23.03
C GLY A 69 18.60 14.51 22.07
N GLY A 70 18.86 14.42 20.76
CA GLY A 70 17.86 14.01 19.79
C GLY A 70 17.50 12.52 19.89
N ARG A 71 18.52 11.66 20.06
CA ARG A 71 18.33 10.23 20.33
C ARG A 71 17.58 10.00 21.64
N ASP A 72 17.98 10.67 22.72
CA ASP A 72 17.40 10.48 24.04
C ASP A 72 15.93 10.91 24.07
N LEU A 73 15.54 11.99 23.37
CA LEU A 73 14.14 12.33 23.18
C LEU A 73 13.34 11.18 22.51
N VAL A 74 13.91 10.53 21.50
CA VAL A 74 13.23 9.40 20.86
C VAL A 74 13.08 8.23 21.83
N LEU A 75 14.07 7.94 22.68
CA LEU A 75 13.97 6.90 23.70
C LEU A 75 12.90 7.23 24.75
N GLU A 76 12.74 8.50 25.16
CA GLU A 76 11.62 8.94 26.01
C GLU A 76 10.26 8.72 25.36
N LEU A 77 10.15 8.96 24.05
CA LEU A 77 8.92 8.65 23.30
C LEU A 77 8.66 7.14 23.27
N VAL A 78 9.69 6.32 23.10
CA VAL A 78 9.62 4.85 23.05
C VAL A 78 9.13 4.28 24.39
N GLU A 79 9.49 4.85 25.54
CA GLU A 79 9.00 4.40 26.84
C GLU A 79 7.47 4.39 26.95
N ARG A 80 6.82 5.25 26.19
CA ARG A 80 5.35 5.46 26.20
C ARG A 80 4.66 4.98 24.94
N ALA A 81 5.42 4.50 23.95
CA ALA A 81 4.89 4.02 22.67
C ALA A 81 4.45 2.57 22.78
N ASP A 82 3.42 2.22 21.99
CA ASP A 82 3.05 0.84 21.75
C ASP A 82 3.80 0.25 20.55
N VAL A 83 4.16 1.12 19.58
CA VAL A 83 4.81 0.72 18.34
C VAL A 83 5.91 1.70 17.97
N LEU A 84 7.06 1.17 17.51
CA LEU A 84 8.04 1.94 16.76
C LEU A 84 8.15 1.37 15.35
N LEU A 85 8.16 2.25 14.34
CA LEU A 85 8.35 1.88 12.93
C LEU A 85 9.63 2.51 12.39
N GLU A 86 10.45 1.73 11.71
CA GLU A 86 11.62 2.22 10.98
C GLU A 86 11.75 1.56 9.61
N GLY A 87 12.39 2.26 8.67
CA GLY A 87 12.67 1.78 7.32
C GLY A 87 14.15 1.93 6.95
N PHE A 88 15.06 1.84 7.91
CA PHE A 88 16.49 1.93 7.67
C PHE A 88 17.07 0.61 7.17
N ARG A 89 18.21 0.69 6.52
CA ARG A 89 19.00 -0.51 6.20
C ARG A 89 19.45 -1.21 7.49
N PRO A 90 19.55 -2.56 7.49
CA PRO A 90 19.99 -3.32 8.65
C PRO A 90 21.25 -2.77 9.32
N GLY A 91 21.21 -2.64 10.65
CA GLY A 91 22.29 -2.11 11.46
C GLY A 91 22.34 -0.58 11.58
N VAL A 92 21.50 0.18 10.88
CA VAL A 92 21.48 1.66 11.00
C VAL A 92 20.82 2.08 12.31
N ALA A 93 19.66 1.55 12.64
CA ALA A 93 18.97 1.85 13.89
C ALA A 93 19.84 1.47 15.10
N GLU A 94 20.52 0.35 15.05
CA GLU A 94 21.45 -0.11 16.09
C GLU A 94 22.61 0.88 16.29
N ARG A 95 23.23 1.37 15.20
CA ARG A 95 24.31 2.38 15.30
C ARG A 95 23.84 3.73 15.85
N LEU A 96 22.56 4.04 15.69
CA LEU A 96 21.94 5.24 16.26
C LEU A 96 21.54 5.03 17.74
N GLY A 97 21.68 3.82 18.29
CA GLY A 97 21.23 3.50 19.65
C GLY A 97 19.71 3.38 19.77
N LEU A 98 19.02 3.17 18.64
CA LEU A 98 17.56 3.04 18.52
C LEU A 98 17.15 1.67 17.96
N GLY A 99 18.05 0.68 17.97
CA GLY A 99 17.77 -0.68 17.57
C GLY A 99 16.84 -1.42 18.54
N PRO A 100 16.31 -2.60 18.14
CA PRO A 100 15.34 -3.34 18.94
C PRO A 100 15.77 -3.59 20.38
N ALA A 101 17.02 -3.96 20.63
CA ALA A 101 17.53 -4.23 21.99
C ALA A 101 17.43 -2.98 22.87
N ALA A 102 17.99 -1.84 22.43
CA ALA A 102 17.96 -0.59 23.19
C ALA A 102 16.53 -0.09 23.45
N CYS A 103 15.61 -0.24 22.49
CA CYS A 103 14.22 0.13 22.66
C CYS A 103 13.48 -0.83 23.61
N SER A 104 13.74 -2.14 23.53
CA SER A 104 13.14 -3.14 24.41
C SER A 104 13.59 -3.01 25.86
N GLU A 105 14.83 -2.57 26.12
CA GLU A 105 15.32 -2.24 27.47
C GLU A 105 14.50 -1.11 28.11
N ARG A 106 14.04 -0.14 27.30
CA ARG A 106 13.19 0.97 27.74
C ARG A 106 11.73 0.56 27.87
N ASN A 107 11.25 -0.27 26.96
CA ASN A 107 9.85 -0.67 26.92
C ASN A 107 9.70 -2.12 26.42
N ARG A 108 9.55 -3.06 27.37
CA ARG A 108 9.38 -4.49 27.06
C ARG A 108 8.09 -4.81 26.29
N ARG A 109 7.12 -3.89 26.29
CA ARG A 109 5.85 -4.05 25.58
C ARG A 109 5.89 -3.53 24.15
N LEU A 110 6.97 -2.89 23.73
CA LEU A 110 7.11 -2.25 22.43
C LEU A 110 7.04 -3.26 21.29
N VAL A 111 6.16 -3.02 20.32
CA VAL A 111 6.19 -3.66 19.01
C VAL A 111 7.14 -2.88 18.12
N TYR A 112 8.21 -3.51 17.66
CA TYR A 112 9.25 -2.89 16.85
C TYR A 112 9.11 -3.32 15.37
N GLY A 113 8.51 -2.48 14.52
CA GLY A 113 8.30 -2.75 13.10
C GLY A 113 9.49 -2.30 12.25
N ARG A 114 10.08 -3.23 11.51
CA ARG A 114 11.20 -3.02 10.59
C ARG A 114 10.77 -3.24 9.15
N MET A 115 10.79 -2.20 8.34
CA MET A 115 10.49 -2.25 6.92
C MET A 115 11.79 -2.27 6.12
N THR A 116 12.01 -3.33 5.35
CA THR A 116 13.17 -3.44 4.46
C THR A 116 12.79 -4.05 3.12
N GLY A 117 13.67 -3.90 2.12
CA GLY A 117 13.49 -4.59 0.83
C GLY A 117 13.78 -6.08 0.90
N TRP A 118 14.90 -6.42 1.57
CA TRP A 118 15.49 -7.76 1.52
C TRP A 118 15.42 -8.53 2.84
N GLY A 119 14.85 -7.95 3.90
CA GLY A 119 14.91 -8.51 5.25
C GLY A 119 16.18 -8.12 6.01
N GLN A 120 16.24 -8.56 7.28
CA GLN A 120 17.39 -8.29 8.18
C GLN A 120 18.58 -9.21 7.93
N GLN A 121 18.39 -10.32 7.23
CA GLN A 121 19.38 -11.37 7.00
C GLN A 121 19.47 -11.72 5.52
N GLY A 122 20.47 -12.50 5.15
CA GLY A 122 20.70 -12.95 3.80
C GLY A 122 21.71 -12.09 3.02
N PRO A 123 22.14 -12.55 1.84
CA PRO A 123 23.21 -11.94 1.08
C PRO A 123 22.87 -10.52 0.56
N LEU A 124 21.59 -10.21 0.37
CA LEU A 124 21.12 -8.91 -0.12
C LEU A 124 20.69 -7.94 0.98
N ALA A 125 20.68 -8.33 2.25
CA ALA A 125 20.15 -7.52 3.34
C ALA A 125 20.73 -6.09 3.41
N LYS A 126 21.99 -5.89 3.02
CA LYS A 126 22.68 -4.59 3.00
C LYS A 126 22.74 -3.93 1.62
N VAL A 127 22.20 -4.58 0.59
CA VAL A 127 22.23 -4.09 -0.79
C VAL A 127 21.07 -3.09 -0.98
N ALA A 128 21.31 -2.06 -1.81
CA ALA A 128 20.24 -1.14 -2.20
C ALA A 128 19.24 -1.85 -3.14
N GLY A 129 17.99 -1.41 -3.10
CA GLY A 129 16.95 -1.89 -3.99
C GLY A 129 15.71 -1.03 -3.85
N HIS A 130 14.82 -1.17 -4.81
CA HIS A 130 13.50 -0.54 -4.87
C HIS A 130 12.44 -1.58 -5.23
N ASP A 131 11.17 -1.22 -5.20
CA ASP A 131 10.04 -2.10 -5.50
C ASP A 131 10.31 -3.08 -6.64
N ILE A 132 10.76 -2.55 -7.78
CA ILE A 132 10.99 -3.34 -8.99
C ILE A 132 12.02 -4.46 -8.80
N ASP A 133 13.03 -4.26 -7.94
CA ASP A 133 14.05 -5.26 -7.64
C ASP A 133 13.47 -6.38 -6.74
N TYR A 134 12.62 -6.02 -5.79
CA TYR A 134 11.98 -6.98 -4.88
C TYR A 134 10.96 -7.85 -5.60
N ILE A 135 10.13 -7.25 -6.45
CA ILE A 135 9.15 -7.99 -7.24
C ILE A 135 9.80 -8.81 -8.38
N ALA A 136 10.99 -8.42 -8.84
CA ALA A 136 11.76 -9.20 -9.80
C ALA A 136 12.20 -10.55 -9.22
N LEU A 137 12.72 -10.54 -7.97
CA LEU A 137 13.16 -11.77 -7.30
C LEU A 137 12.00 -12.63 -6.80
N SER A 138 10.87 -12.02 -6.43
CA SER A 138 9.68 -12.79 -6.01
C SER A 138 8.97 -13.51 -7.15
N GLY A 139 9.32 -13.23 -8.41
CA GLY A 139 8.63 -13.76 -9.59
C GLY A 139 7.38 -12.96 -10.01
N ALA A 140 6.89 -12.04 -9.18
CA ALA A 140 5.70 -11.24 -9.48
C ALA A 140 5.89 -10.37 -10.74
N LEU A 141 7.08 -9.78 -10.92
CA LEU A 141 7.40 -9.01 -12.12
C LEU A 141 7.45 -9.89 -13.37
N TRP A 142 7.96 -11.12 -13.28
CA TRP A 142 7.99 -12.03 -14.42
C TRP A 142 6.59 -12.29 -14.98
N ALA A 143 5.60 -12.48 -14.11
CA ALA A 143 4.22 -12.74 -14.51
C ALA A 143 3.47 -11.50 -15.02
N SER A 144 4.03 -10.30 -14.86
CA SER A 144 3.36 -9.04 -15.19
C SER A 144 3.72 -8.56 -16.61
N GLY A 145 2.71 -8.45 -17.48
CA GLY A 145 2.88 -7.98 -18.87
C GLY A 145 2.38 -8.99 -19.90
N ARG A 146 2.49 -8.64 -21.18
CA ARG A 146 2.02 -9.45 -22.31
C ARG A 146 3.07 -10.45 -22.78
N ALA A 147 2.61 -11.45 -23.55
CA ALA A 147 3.50 -12.37 -24.27
C ALA A 147 4.47 -11.58 -25.17
N GLU A 148 5.70 -12.08 -25.32
CA GLU A 148 6.75 -11.53 -26.18
C GLU A 148 7.21 -10.10 -25.84
N GLU A 149 6.59 -9.43 -24.86
CA GLU A 149 7.02 -8.15 -24.36
C GLU A 149 7.88 -8.31 -23.08
N ARG A 150 8.62 -7.26 -22.74
CA ARG A 150 9.30 -7.24 -21.44
C ARG A 150 8.27 -7.13 -20.30
N PRO A 151 8.57 -7.67 -19.10
CA PRO A 151 7.72 -7.47 -17.93
C PRO A 151 7.46 -5.98 -17.65
N VAL A 152 6.25 -5.65 -17.20
CA VAL A 152 5.84 -4.29 -16.89
C VAL A 152 5.48 -4.19 -15.40
N PRO A 153 6.16 -3.34 -14.60
CA PRO A 153 5.82 -3.17 -13.20
C PRO A 153 4.49 -2.41 -13.04
N ALA A 154 3.68 -2.81 -12.07
CA ALA A 154 2.47 -2.09 -11.65
C ALA A 154 2.84 -0.93 -10.71
N LEU A 155 3.59 0.07 -11.21
CA LEU A 155 4.18 1.12 -10.39
C LEU A 155 5.02 0.51 -9.25
N ASN A 156 4.98 1.09 -8.05
CA ASN A 156 5.52 0.52 -6.82
C ASN A 156 4.42 -0.02 -5.89
N LEU A 157 3.33 -0.54 -6.46
CA LEU A 157 2.18 -0.99 -5.68
C LEU A 157 2.38 -2.39 -5.09
N VAL A 158 3.12 -3.25 -5.78
CA VAL A 158 3.22 -4.67 -5.40
C VAL A 158 4.31 -4.89 -4.34
N GLY A 159 5.50 -4.34 -4.50
CA GLY A 159 6.60 -4.47 -3.54
C GLY A 159 6.43 -3.55 -2.34
N ASP A 160 6.41 -2.24 -2.57
CA ASP A 160 6.41 -1.23 -1.50
C ASP A 160 5.11 -1.27 -0.68
N TYR A 161 3.95 -1.27 -1.33
CA TYR A 161 2.70 -1.09 -0.60
C TYR A 161 2.01 -2.43 -0.28
N ALA A 162 1.70 -3.27 -1.25
CA ALA A 162 1.01 -4.53 -0.98
C ALA A 162 1.91 -5.52 -0.21
N GLY A 163 3.12 -5.79 -0.71
CA GLY A 163 4.09 -6.70 -0.08
C GLY A 163 4.78 -6.12 1.14
N GLY A 164 4.99 -4.81 1.20
CA GLY A 164 5.65 -4.13 2.30
C GLY A 164 4.68 -3.60 3.34
N SER A 165 4.06 -2.45 3.05
CA SER A 165 3.26 -1.70 4.02
C SER A 165 2.11 -2.50 4.62
N MET A 166 1.35 -3.23 3.80
CA MET A 166 0.21 -4.00 4.29
C MET A 166 0.67 -5.15 5.19
N PHE A 167 1.78 -5.83 4.85
CA PHE A 167 2.36 -6.88 5.72
C PHE A 167 2.93 -6.30 7.01
N LEU A 168 3.56 -5.12 6.98
CA LEU A 168 4.00 -4.44 8.20
C LEU A 168 2.82 -4.10 9.10
N VAL A 169 1.75 -3.52 8.57
CA VAL A 169 0.53 -3.21 9.34
C VAL A 169 -0.09 -4.48 9.92
N MET A 170 -0.23 -5.54 9.11
CA MET A 170 -0.74 -6.84 9.58
C MET A 170 0.11 -7.40 10.73
N GLY A 171 1.43 -7.40 10.57
CA GLY A 171 2.37 -7.87 11.59
C GLY A 171 2.29 -7.05 12.88
N VAL A 172 2.22 -5.71 12.77
CA VAL A 172 2.07 -4.80 13.92
C VAL A 172 0.76 -5.07 14.65
N LEU A 173 -0.37 -5.19 13.94
CA LEU A 173 -1.66 -5.48 14.56
C LEU A 173 -1.68 -6.85 15.26
N ALA A 174 -1.10 -7.87 14.64
CA ALA A 174 -0.96 -9.19 15.25
C ALA A 174 -0.07 -9.14 16.52
N ALA A 175 1.04 -8.40 16.47
CA ALA A 175 1.92 -8.23 17.62
C ALA A 175 1.26 -7.43 18.75
N LEU A 176 0.47 -6.39 18.45
CA LEU A 176 -0.31 -5.67 19.47
C LEU A 176 -1.35 -6.57 20.16
N LEU A 177 -2.02 -7.46 19.42
CA LEU A 177 -2.91 -8.47 20.01
C LEU A 177 -2.15 -9.42 20.93
N GLU A 178 -0.93 -9.82 20.56
CA GLU A 178 -0.09 -10.67 21.40
C GLU A 178 0.38 -9.94 22.65
N VAL A 179 0.79 -8.66 22.56
CA VAL A 179 1.10 -7.82 23.74
C VAL A 179 -0.07 -7.76 24.71
N GLY A 180 -1.31 -7.75 24.19
CA GLY A 180 -2.52 -7.79 25.04
C GLY A 180 -2.66 -9.07 25.86
N ARG A 181 -2.02 -10.17 25.46
CA ARG A 181 -2.06 -11.48 26.12
C ARG A 181 -0.82 -11.72 27.00
N SER A 182 0.36 -11.56 26.43
CA SER A 182 1.63 -11.86 27.09
C SER A 182 2.18 -10.70 27.91
N GLY A 183 1.83 -9.47 27.55
CA GLY A 183 2.47 -8.27 28.10
C GLY A 183 3.84 -7.97 27.48
N GLU A 184 4.29 -8.74 26.49
CA GLU A 184 5.62 -8.61 25.88
C GLU A 184 5.50 -8.21 24.40
N GLY A 185 6.31 -7.22 23.99
CA GLY A 185 6.47 -6.79 22.61
C GLY A 185 7.38 -7.72 21.84
N GLN A 186 7.49 -7.46 20.55
CA GLN A 186 8.34 -8.23 19.65
C GLN A 186 8.79 -7.41 18.43
N VAL A 187 9.79 -7.92 17.72
CA VAL A 187 10.20 -7.37 16.43
C VAL A 187 9.32 -7.95 15.33
N VAL A 188 8.84 -7.08 14.45
CA VAL A 188 8.17 -7.44 13.21
C VAL A 188 9.13 -7.10 12.07
N ASP A 189 9.74 -8.09 11.46
CA ASP A 189 10.59 -7.95 10.26
C ASP A 189 9.71 -8.10 9.02
N ALA A 190 9.41 -6.99 8.37
CA ALA A 190 8.58 -6.95 7.17
C ALA A 190 9.46 -6.65 5.96
N ALA A 191 9.86 -7.71 5.25
CA ALA A 191 10.62 -7.59 4.02
C ALA A 191 9.69 -7.52 2.81
N MET A 192 9.88 -6.54 1.93
CA MET A 192 9.06 -6.38 0.73
C MET A 192 9.15 -7.58 -0.20
N VAL A 193 10.32 -8.21 -0.31
CA VAL A 193 10.51 -9.44 -1.12
C VAL A 193 9.70 -10.61 -0.58
N ASP A 194 9.58 -10.76 0.74
CA ASP A 194 8.81 -11.83 1.37
C ASP A 194 7.32 -11.61 1.15
N GLY A 195 6.83 -10.41 1.41
CA GLY A 195 5.43 -10.07 1.19
C GLY A 195 5.02 -10.19 -0.28
N ALA A 196 5.86 -9.68 -1.21
CA ALA A 196 5.62 -9.86 -2.64
C ALA A 196 5.58 -11.36 -3.03
N SER A 197 6.44 -12.19 -2.42
CA SER A 197 6.42 -13.64 -2.64
C SER A 197 5.14 -14.28 -2.11
N VAL A 198 4.67 -13.90 -0.92
CA VAL A 198 3.39 -14.39 -0.36
C VAL A 198 2.20 -14.05 -1.27
N LEU A 199 2.21 -12.87 -1.91
CA LEU A 199 1.16 -12.49 -2.86
C LEU A 199 1.10 -13.43 -4.09
N THR A 200 2.17 -14.15 -4.43
CA THR A 200 2.18 -15.12 -5.53
C THR A 200 1.72 -16.54 -5.15
N THR A 201 1.24 -16.75 -3.91
CA THR A 201 0.88 -18.09 -3.39
C THR A 201 -0.12 -18.82 -4.29
N MET A 202 -1.16 -18.14 -4.79
CA MET A 202 -2.14 -18.73 -5.70
C MET A 202 -1.47 -19.25 -6.98
N PHE A 203 -0.58 -18.48 -7.57
CA PHE A 203 0.11 -18.87 -8.81
C PHE A 203 1.07 -20.04 -8.59
N THR A 204 1.72 -20.11 -7.42
CA THR A 204 2.52 -21.28 -7.02
C THR A 204 1.64 -22.53 -6.94
N ALA A 205 0.43 -22.42 -6.38
CA ALA A 205 -0.50 -23.53 -6.33
C ALA A 205 -0.97 -23.97 -7.74
N LEU A 206 -1.31 -23.01 -8.60
CA LEU A 206 -1.74 -23.28 -9.99
C LEU A 206 -0.62 -23.94 -10.81
N GLN A 207 0.63 -23.54 -10.62
CA GLN A 207 1.79 -24.22 -11.21
C GLN A 207 1.91 -25.67 -10.72
N GLY A 208 1.76 -25.89 -9.42
CA GLY A 208 1.78 -27.24 -8.83
C GLY A 208 0.66 -28.15 -9.34
N MET A 209 -0.47 -27.57 -9.73
CA MET A 209 -1.61 -28.29 -10.34
C MET A 209 -1.42 -28.49 -11.86
N GLY A 210 -0.39 -27.91 -12.48
CA GLY A 210 -0.15 -28.00 -13.92
C GLY A 210 -1.13 -27.17 -14.78
N VAL A 211 -1.85 -26.19 -14.18
CA VAL A 211 -2.81 -25.33 -14.87
C VAL A 211 -2.28 -23.91 -15.11
N TRP A 212 -1.06 -23.62 -14.69
CA TRP A 212 -0.34 -22.38 -14.95
C TRP A 212 0.98 -22.68 -15.66
N GLY A 213 1.11 -22.20 -16.90
CA GLY A 213 2.32 -22.33 -17.71
C GLY A 213 3.42 -21.34 -17.30
N ALA A 214 4.64 -21.65 -17.69
CA ALA A 214 5.81 -20.82 -17.38
C ALA A 214 5.89 -19.56 -18.25
N ASP A 215 5.27 -19.55 -19.43
CA ASP A 215 5.34 -18.46 -20.39
C ASP A 215 4.30 -17.38 -20.02
N ARG A 216 4.76 -16.14 -19.86
CA ARG A 216 3.92 -14.97 -19.58
C ARG A 216 2.97 -14.69 -20.74
N GLY A 217 1.76 -14.23 -20.40
CA GLY A 217 0.74 -13.86 -21.39
C GLY A 217 0.06 -15.05 -22.06
N THR A 218 0.21 -16.24 -21.49
CA THR A 218 -0.41 -17.49 -21.99
C THR A 218 -1.39 -18.11 -20.99
N ASN A 219 -1.51 -17.52 -19.81
CA ASN A 219 -2.37 -17.97 -18.73
C ASN A 219 -3.64 -17.11 -18.60
N VAL A 220 -4.54 -17.49 -17.69
CA VAL A 220 -5.81 -16.80 -17.52
C VAL A 220 -5.61 -15.36 -17.01
N PHE A 221 -4.80 -15.15 -15.96
CA PHE A 221 -4.69 -13.86 -15.28
C PHE A 221 -3.57 -12.97 -15.79
N ASP A 222 -2.74 -13.45 -16.70
CA ASP A 222 -1.60 -12.73 -17.25
C ASP A 222 -1.83 -12.23 -18.70
N THR A 223 -3.09 -11.96 -19.03
CA THR A 223 -3.55 -11.54 -20.36
C THR A 223 -3.54 -12.65 -21.43
N GLY A 224 -3.39 -13.92 -21.10
CA GLY A 224 -3.52 -15.03 -22.06
C GLY A 224 -4.96 -15.19 -22.55
N ALA A 225 -5.91 -15.27 -21.60
CA ALA A 225 -7.32 -15.51 -21.90
C ALA A 225 -8.01 -14.28 -22.52
N PRO A 226 -8.84 -14.47 -23.57
CA PRO A 226 -9.56 -13.37 -24.22
C PRO A 226 -10.65 -12.75 -23.34
N PHE A 227 -11.10 -13.44 -22.31
CA PHE A 227 -12.10 -12.99 -21.35
C PHE A 227 -11.50 -12.42 -20.05
N TYR A 228 -10.16 -12.29 -19.98
CA TYR A 228 -9.43 -11.60 -18.92
C TYR A 228 -8.34 -10.73 -19.54
N GLU A 229 -8.74 -9.56 -20.08
CA GLU A 229 -7.86 -8.72 -20.91
C GLU A 229 -8.33 -7.25 -20.89
N VAL A 230 -7.45 -6.37 -21.34
CA VAL A 230 -7.74 -4.95 -21.60
C VAL A 230 -7.80 -4.71 -23.10
N TYR A 231 -8.92 -4.19 -23.59
CA TYR A 231 -9.16 -3.95 -25.02
C TYR A 231 -9.26 -2.48 -25.36
N ALA A 232 -8.73 -2.10 -26.52
CA ALA A 232 -8.86 -0.76 -27.07
C ALA A 232 -10.23 -0.59 -27.76
N CYS A 233 -10.89 0.52 -27.48
CA CYS A 233 -12.17 0.94 -28.07
C CYS A 233 -11.97 1.83 -29.30
N ALA A 234 -13.07 2.21 -29.98
CA ALA A 234 -13.03 3.03 -31.19
C ALA A 234 -12.40 4.41 -30.94
N ASP A 235 -12.55 4.98 -29.75
CA ASP A 235 -12.03 6.29 -29.34
C ASP A 235 -10.56 6.25 -28.82
N GLY A 236 -9.91 5.07 -28.89
CA GLY A 236 -8.54 4.86 -28.39
C GLY A 236 -8.42 4.73 -26.87
N ARG A 237 -9.53 4.78 -26.13
CA ARG A 237 -9.60 4.45 -24.70
C ARG A 237 -9.76 2.95 -24.51
N TRP A 238 -9.77 2.48 -23.25
CA TRP A 238 -9.74 1.05 -22.96
C TRP A 238 -10.88 0.62 -22.03
N VAL A 239 -11.29 -0.64 -22.20
CA VAL A 239 -12.13 -1.38 -21.26
C VAL A 239 -11.35 -2.56 -20.69
N ALA A 240 -11.57 -2.87 -19.41
CA ALA A 240 -11.10 -4.07 -18.76
C ALA A 240 -12.23 -5.12 -18.78
N VAL A 241 -11.89 -6.34 -19.14
CA VAL A 241 -12.79 -7.50 -19.22
C VAL A 241 -12.31 -8.56 -18.26
N GLY A 242 -13.20 -9.08 -17.40
CA GLY A 242 -12.87 -10.08 -16.37
C GLY A 242 -13.93 -11.19 -16.24
N ALA A 243 -14.53 -11.64 -17.33
CA ALA A 243 -15.64 -12.60 -17.35
C ALA A 243 -15.14 -14.06 -17.19
N LEU A 244 -14.62 -14.39 -16.01
CA LEU A 244 -13.95 -15.68 -15.72
C LEU A 244 -14.91 -16.84 -15.63
N GLU A 245 -16.06 -16.67 -14.98
CA GLU A 245 -17.03 -17.74 -14.78
C GLU A 245 -17.90 -17.91 -16.02
N PRO A 246 -18.33 -19.15 -16.36
CA PRO A 246 -19.11 -19.41 -17.56
C PRO A 246 -20.38 -18.56 -17.69
N GLN A 247 -21.07 -18.28 -16.58
CA GLN A 247 -22.29 -17.44 -16.61
C GLN A 247 -21.96 -15.99 -16.93
N PHE A 248 -20.86 -15.44 -16.46
CA PHE A 248 -20.45 -14.06 -16.76
C PHE A 248 -19.93 -13.96 -18.20
N TYR A 249 -19.23 -14.98 -18.68
CA TYR A 249 -18.83 -15.06 -20.09
C TYR A 249 -20.08 -15.14 -21.01
N ALA A 250 -21.07 -15.93 -20.66
CA ALA A 250 -22.31 -16.01 -21.41
C ALA A 250 -23.03 -14.66 -21.46
N GLU A 251 -23.08 -13.93 -20.35
CA GLU A 251 -23.66 -12.59 -20.28
C GLU A 251 -22.86 -11.59 -21.13
N LEU A 252 -21.53 -11.61 -21.04
CA LEU A 252 -20.64 -10.81 -21.88
C LEU A 252 -20.93 -11.03 -23.35
N VAL A 253 -20.97 -12.27 -23.78
CA VAL A 253 -21.25 -12.66 -25.18
C VAL A 253 -22.64 -12.20 -25.62
N ARG A 254 -23.66 -12.44 -24.79
CA ARG A 254 -25.06 -12.10 -25.09
C ARG A 254 -25.22 -10.58 -25.29
N VAL A 255 -24.69 -9.77 -24.41
CA VAL A 255 -24.89 -8.31 -24.41
C VAL A 255 -24.01 -7.62 -25.46
N SER A 256 -22.76 -8.07 -25.62
CA SER A 256 -21.83 -7.50 -26.59
C SER A 256 -22.15 -7.82 -28.03
N GLY A 257 -22.93 -8.89 -28.30
CA GLY A 257 -23.15 -9.40 -29.64
C GLY A 257 -21.99 -10.20 -30.22
N PHE A 258 -21.06 -10.66 -29.36
CA PHE A 258 -19.93 -11.46 -29.82
C PHE A 258 -20.36 -12.73 -30.53
N LEU A 259 -19.76 -13.02 -31.70
CA LEU A 259 -20.10 -14.14 -32.57
C LEU A 259 -21.62 -14.20 -32.92
N GLU A 260 -22.27 -13.07 -33.06
CA GLU A 260 -23.69 -13.05 -33.47
C GLU A 260 -23.88 -13.81 -34.77
N GLY A 261 -24.88 -14.73 -34.77
CA GLY A 261 -25.16 -15.63 -35.89
C GLY A 261 -24.42 -16.98 -35.86
N ALA A 262 -23.47 -17.20 -34.93
CA ALA A 262 -22.90 -18.52 -34.69
C ALA A 262 -23.86 -19.38 -33.83
N PRO A 263 -23.80 -20.73 -33.95
CA PRO A 263 -24.54 -21.64 -33.05
C PRO A 263 -24.24 -21.35 -31.57
N ASP A 264 -25.26 -21.47 -30.71
CA ASP A 264 -25.14 -21.18 -29.28
C ASP A 264 -24.04 -21.98 -28.57
N GLU A 265 -23.85 -23.25 -28.96
CA GLU A 265 -22.80 -24.11 -28.41
C GLU A 265 -21.37 -23.58 -28.67
N VAL A 266 -21.19 -22.84 -29.75
CA VAL A 266 -19.93 -22.19 -30.13
C VAL A 266 -19.83 -20.82 -29.49
N ARG A 267 -20.92 -20.07 -29.51
CA ARG A 267 -20.97 -18.66 -29.09
C ARG A 267 -20.76 -18.50 -27.61
N TYR A 268 -21.42 -19.32 -26.78
CA TYR A 268 -21.42 -19.19 -25.32
C TYR A 268 -20.39 -20.07 -24.62
N ALA A 269 -19.70 -20.97 -25.33
CA ALA A 269 -18.59 -21.73 -24.74
C ALA A 269 -17.36 -20.85 -24.58
N GLN A 270 -16.76 -20.92 -23.41
CA GLN A 270 -15.42 -20.31 -23.23
C GLN A 270 -14.40 -21.06 -24.10
N PRO A 271 -13.55 -20.35 -24.84
CA PRO A 271 -12.59 -20.97 -25.74
C PRO A 271 -11.51 -21.72 -24.94
N ALA A 272 -11.05 -22.85 -25.49
CA ALA A 272 -9.88 -23.56 -24.97
C ALA A 272 -8.62 -22.67 -25.15
N PRO A 273 -7.56 -22.88 -24.33
CA PRO A 273 -6.33 -22.08 -24.43
C PRO A 273 -5.71 -22.02 -25.83
N ALA A 274 -5.80 -23.09 -26.61
CA ALA A 274 -5.30 -23.14 -27.98
C ALA A 274 -6.03 -22.13 -28.93
N ASP A 275 -7.27 -21.78 -28.61
CA ASP A 275 -8.11 -20.91 -29.43
C ASP A 275 -8.06 -19.45 -28.96
N TRP A 276 -7.43 -19.14 -27.83
CA TRP A 276 -7.39 -17.80 -27.24
C TRP A 276 -6.87 -16.74 -28.20
N PRO A 277 -5.77 -16.93 -28.96
CA PRO A 277 -5.29 -15.90 -29.88
C PRO A 277 -6.31 -15.54 -30.98
N ALA A 278 -7.01 -16.55 -31.52
CA ALA A 278 -8.03 -16.33 -32.53
C ALA A 278 -9.23 -15.57 -31.96
N HIS A 279 -9.70 -15.94 -30.77
CA HIS A 279 -10.79 -15.26 -30.09
C HIS A 279 -10.40 -13.82 -29.68
N LYS A 280 -9.20 -13.57 -29.20
CA LYS A 280 -8.70 -12.22 -28.96
C LYS A 280 -8.81 -11.32 -30.19
N ALA A 281 -8.38 -11.80 -31.34
CA ALA A 281 -8.46 -11.04 -32.58
C ALA A 281 -9.91 -10.70 -32.98
N ILE A 282 -10.89 -11.54 -32.62
CA ILE A 282 -12.31 -11.23 -32.82
C ILE A 282 -12.77 -10.19 -31.82
N TRP A 283 -12.45 -10.36 -30.53
CA TRP A 283 -12.77 -9.40 -29.48
C TRP A 283 -12.17 -8.01 -29.76
N GLU A 284 -10.91 -7.91 -30.20
CA GLU A 284 -10.26 -6.65 -30.55
C GLU A 284 -11.02 -5.90 -31.66
N ARG A 285 -11.51 -6.60 -32.67
CA ARG A 285 -12.33 -6.00 -33.72
C ARG A 285 -13.69 -5.52 -33.19
N LEU A 286 -14.32 -6.31 -32.33
CA LEU A 286 -15.60 -5.97 -31.72
C LEU A 286 -15.52 -4.72 -30.84
N TRP A 287 -14.53 -4.69 -29.93
CA TRP A 287 -14.35 -3.54 -29.02
C TRP A 287 -14.07 -2.23 -29.78
N ARG A 288 -13.45 -2.29 -30.94
CA ARG A 288 -13.22 -1.12 -31.83
C ARG A 288 -14.46 -0.62 -32.55
N THR A 289 -15.63 -1.24 -32.40
CA THR A 289 -16.86 -0.80 -33.04
C THR A 289 -17.58 0.31 -32.28
N ARG A 290 -17.27 0.53 -31.02
CA ARG A 290 -17.87 1.55 -30.16
C ARG A 290 -16.81 2.24 -29.29
N SER A 291 -17.13 3.44 -28.81
CA SER A 291 -16.33 4.12 -27.81
C SER A 291 -16.34 3.38 -26.46
N ARG A 292 -15.37 3.67 -25.60
CA ARG A 292 -15.32 3.16 -24.22
C ARG A 292 -16.62 3.44 -23.46
N ASP A 293 -17.12 4.67 -23.59
CA ASP A 293 -18.30 5.10 -22.83
C ASP A 293 -19.57 4.44 -23.34
N GLU A 294 -19.70 4.20 -24.66
CA GLU A 294 -20.82 3.40 -25.22
C GLU A 294 -20.76 1.94 -24.72
N TRP A 295 -19.59 1.32 -24.69
CA TRP A 295 -19.43 -0.02 -24.13
C TRP A 295 -19.73 -0.05 -22.63
N THR A 296 -19.30 0.96 -21.88
CA THR A 296 -19.57 1.08 -20.43
C THR A 296 -21.07 1.23 -20.17
N ALA A 297 -21.76 2.05 -20.96
CA ALA A 297 -23.22 2.20 -20.84
C ALA A 297 -23.96 0.89 -21.12
N LEU A 298 -23.46 0.07 -22.05
CA LEU A 298 -24.07 -1.21 -22.43
C LEU A 298 -23.80 -2.33 -21.40
N LEU A 299 -22.58 -2.42 -20.87
CA LEU A 299 -22.06 -3.58 -20.14
C LEU A 299 -21.76 -3.29 -18.67
N GLY A 300 -21.43 -2.05 -18.29
CA GLY A 300 -20.91 -1.70 -16.97
C GLY A 300 -21.87 -1.93 -15.79
N HIS A 301 -23.15 -2.14 -16.07
CA HIS A 301 -24.19 -2.42 -15.08
C HIS A 301 -24.75 -3.85 -15.17
N THR A 302 -24.07 -4.73 -15.91
CA THR A 302 -24.44 -6.13 -16.09
C THR A 302 -23.41 -7.05 -15.45
N ASP A 303 -23.72 -8.34 -15.37
CA ASP A 303 -22.78 -9.36 -14.89
C ASP A 303 -21.74 -9.79 -15.94
N ALA A 304 -21.56 -8.98 -17.01
CA ALA A 304 -20.55 -9.21 -18.05
C ALA A 304 -19.10 -8.94 -17.58
N CYS A 305 -18.89 -8.43 -16.37
CA CYS A 305 -17.59 -8.11 -15.79
C CYS A 305 -16.74 -7.18 -16.67
N VAL A 306 -17.34 -6.10 -17.18
CA VAL A 306 -16.67 -5.08 -18.01
C VAL A 306 -16.72 -3.74 -17.32
N GLN A 307 -15.57 -3.07 -17.22
CA GLN A 307 -15.47 -1.73 -16.66
C GLN A 307 -14.53 -0.84 -17.49
N PRO A 308 -14.73 0.49 -17.49
CA PRO A 308 -13.83 1.40 -18.18
C PRO A 308 -12.49 1.48 -17.45
N VAL A 309 -11.39 1.53 -18.20
CA VAL A 309 -10.09 1.93 -17.64
C VAL A 309 -10.09 3.46 -17.54
N LEU A 310 -10.12 3.95 -16.31
CA LEU A 310 -10.18 5.38 -16.00
C LEU A 310 -8.78 5.97 -15.78
N ASP A 311 -8.57 7.19 -16.22
CA ASP A 311 -7.38 7.95 -15.84
C ASP A 311 -7.53 8.58 -14.42
N TRP A 312 -6.48 9.30 -13.98
CA TRP A 312 -6.44 9.90 -12.64
C TRP A 312 -7.51 10.98 -12.41
N ALA A 313 -7.97 11.68 -13.45
CA ALA A 313 -9.02 12.69 -13.35
C ALA A 313 -10.41 12.03 -13.40
N GLU A 314 -10.63 11.15 -14.36
CA GLU A 314 -11.90 10.45 -14.59
C GLU A 314 -12.38 9.66 -13.37
N ARG A 315 -11.45 9.03 -12.61
CA ARG A 315 -11.80 8.28 -11.40
C ARG A 315 -12.48 9.13 -10.33
N LEU A 316 -12.21 10.44 -10.29
CA LEU A 316 -12.81 11.35 -9.31
C LEU A 316 -14.27 11.69 -9.64
N GLU A 317 -14.68 11.48 -10.89
CA GLU A 317 -16.02 11.78 -11.40
C GLU A 317 -16.88 10.52 -11.56
N HIS A 318 -16.31 9.32 -11.35
CA HIS A 318 -17.03 8.06 -11.56
C HIS A 318 -18.15 7.90 -10.51
N PRO A 319 -19.44 7.70 -10.93
CA PRO A 319 -20.59 7.72 -10.03
C PRO A 319 -20.48 6.78 -8.84
N HIS A 320 -20.01 5.54 -9.05
CA HIS A 320 -19.85 4.57 -7.97
C HIS A 320 -18.79 5.02 -6.95
N LEU A 321 -17.69 5.63 -7.39
CA LEU A 321 -16.62 6.09 -6.50
C LEU A 321 -17.05 7.35 -5.73
N LEU A 322 -17.85 8.22 -6.34
CA LEU A 322 -18.48 9.37 -5.70
C LEU A 322 -19.48 8.94 -4.62
N GLU A 323 -20.42 8.05 -4.95
CA GLU A 323 -21.41 7.55 -4.00
C GLU A 323 -20.76 6.81 -2.83
N ARG A 324 -19.71 6.04 -3.07
CA ARG A 324 -18.93 5.41 -2.02
C ARG A 324 -18.09 6.41 -1.20
N GLY A 325 -17.89 7.65 -1.66
CA GLY A 325 -16.94 8.56 -1.04
C GLY A 325 -15.53 7.96 -0.98
N THR A 326 -15.07 7.38 -2.11
CA THR A 326 -13.74 6.73 -2.19
C THR A 326 -12.62 7.76 -2.14
N PHE A 327 -12.91 8.98 -2.57
CA PHE A 327 -12.03 10.14 -2.47
C PHE A 327 -12.67 11.20 -1.60
N VAL A 328 -11.84 11.92 -0.84
CA VAL A 328 -12.24 13.03 0.02
C VAL A 328 -11.30 14.21 -0.18
N GLU A 329 -11.80 15.41 0.01
CA GLU A 329 -10.98 16.61 0.02
C GLU A 329 -10.67 17.03 1.46
N VAL A 330 -9.38 17.22 1.76
CA VAL A 330 -8.90 17.74 3.04
C VAL A 330 -7.90 18.86 2.75
N ASP A 331 -8.16 20.05 3.27
CA ASP A 331 -7.35 21.26 3.07
C ASP A 331 -7.03 21.55 1.58
N GLY A 332 -8.02 21.36 0.69
CA GLY A 332 -7.90 21.58 -0.75
C GLY A 332 -7.17 20.47 -1.52
N ILE A 333 -6.86 19.35 -0.87
CA ILE A 333 -6.19 18.20 -1.51
C ILE A 333 -7.17 17.02 -1.58
N VAL A 334 -7.51 16.63 -2.81
CA VAL A 334 -8.29 15.41 -3.05
C VAL A 334 -7.40 14.19 -2.87
N GLN A 335 -7.82 13.26 -2.03
CA GLN A 335 -7.04 12.08 -1.66
C GLN A 335 -7.96 10.87 -1.37
N PRO A 336 -7.44 9.63 -1.41
CA PRO A 336 -8.22 8.46 -1.03
C PRO A 336 -8.70 8.54 0.41
N ALA A 337 -9.97 8.21 0.65
CA ALA A 337 -10.53 8.07 1.99
C ALA A 337 -9.89 6.89 2.74
N PRO A 338 -9.94 6.87 4.09
CA PRO A 338 -9.49 5.72 4.87
C PRO A 338 -10.20 4.43 4.48
N ALA A 339 -9.41 3.35 4.40
CA ALA A 339 -9.89 1.99 4.15
C ALA A 339 -9.12 1.00 5.06
N PRO A 340 -9.74 -0.15 5.47
CA PRO A 340 -11.13 -0.54 5.21
C PRO A 340 -12.16 0.28 6.01
N ARG A 341 -13.43 0.21 5.62
CA ARG A 341 -14.53 0.87 6.34
C ARG A 341 -15.06 -0.03 7.44
N LEU A 342 -14.92 0.42 8.67
CA LEU A 342 -15.42 -0.30 9.86
C LEU A 342 -16.77 0.28 10.29
N SER A 343 -17.74 -0.58 10.49
CA SER A 343 -19.14 -0.16 10.76
C SER A 343 -19.33 0.56 12.09
N ARG A 344 -18.54 0.25 13.11
CA ARG A 344 -18.67 0.80 14.47
C ARG A 344 -17.57 1.80 14.82
N THR A 345 -16.36 1.59 14.31
CA THR A 345 -15.16 2.40 14.59
C THR A 345 -14.52 2.83 13.28
N PRO A 346 -15.19 3.69 12.47
CA PRO A 346 -14.66 4.09 11.17
C PRO A 346 -13.31 4.82 11.30
N GLY A 347 -12.43 4.58 10.34
CA GLY A 347 -11.20 5.35 10.17
C GLY A 347 -11.51 6.79 9.77
N ALA A 348 -10.60 7.72 10.09
CA ALA A 348 -10.75 9.13 9.76
C ALA A 348 -9.40 9.81 9.51
N ILE A 349 -9.37 10.78 8.60
CA ILE A 349 -8.23 11.69 8.43
C ILE A 349 -8.37 12.79 9.49
N CYS A 350 -7.66 12.67 10.59
CA CYS A 350 -7.80 13.59 11.73
C CYS A 350 -6.90 14.84 11.62
N ARG A 351 -5.85 14.80 10.79
CA ARG A 351 -4.91 15.90 10.60
C ARG A 351 -4.39 15.94 9.17
N ARG A 352 -4.07 17.14 8.67
CA ARG A 352 -3.27 17.31 7.46
C ARG A 352 -1.81 16.84 7.69
N PRO A 353 -1.03 16.64 6.63
CA PRO A 353 0.40 16.37 6.75
C PRO A 353 1.12 17.49 7.51
N PRO A 354 1.97 17.17 8.52
CA PRO A 354 2.75 18.17 9.23
C PRO A 354 3.96 18.63 8.41
N VAL A 355 4.48 19.82 8.73
CA VAL A 355 5.84 20.17 8.36
C VAL A 355 6.82 19.61 9.41
N PRO A 356 8.08 19.30 9.05
CA PRO A 356 9.06 18.78 9.99
C PRO A 356 9.23 19.71 11.20
N GLY A 357 9.08 19.14 12.39
CA GLY A 357 9.23 19.87 13.64
C GLY A 357 8.02 20.69 14.08
N GLU A 358 6.89 20.63 13.36
CA GLU A 358 5.69 21.42 13.66
C GLU A 358 5.17 21.20 15.11
N HIS A 359 5.41 20.02 15.66
CA HIS A 359 4.88 19.63 16.99
C HIS A 359 6.00 19.30 17.99
N THR A 360 7.24 19.72 17.76
CA THR A 360 8.38 19.31 18.60
C THR A 360 8.18 19.66 20.07
N ARG A 361 7.77 20.89 20.39
CA ARG A 361 7.54 21.33 21.78
C ARG A 361 6.40 20.57 22.44
N GLU A 362 5.28 20.43 21.75
CA GLU A 362 4.09 19.70 22.22
C GLU A 362 4.45 18.26 22.58
N VAL A 363 5.09 17.55 21.65
CA VAL A 363 5.43 16.14 21.81
C VAL A 363 6.53 15.92 22.86
N ALA A 364 7.54 16.79 22.92
CA ALA A 364 8.57 16.73 23.96
C ALA A 364 8.00 16.95 25.37
N ALA A 365 7.05 17.88 25.51
CA ALA A 365 6.35 18.07 26.79
C ALA A 365 5.48 16.84 27.17
N GLU A 366 4.80 16.22 26.23
CA GLU A 366 4.07 14.96 26.44
C GLU A 366 5.00 13.80 26.82
N ALA A 367 6.25 13.80 26.33
CA ALA A 367 7.29 12.87 26.72
C ALA A 367 7.81 13.10 28.16
N GLY A 368 7.43 14.21 28.79
CA GLY A 368 7.75 14.51 30.17
C GLY A 368 8.87 15.54 30.37
N LEU A 369 9.35 16.15 29.30
CA LEU A 369 10.35 17.22 29.40
C LEU A 369 9.70 18.53 29.84
N ASP A 370 10.35 19.25 30.75
CA ASP A 370 9.92 20.60 31.10
C ASP A 370 10.36 21.63 30.03
N ALA A 371 9.83 22.85 30.13
CA ALA A 371 10.10 23.90 29.15
C ALA A 371 11.59 24.25 29.04
N ALA A 372 12.34 24.23 30.15
CA ALA A 372 13.77 24.55 30.19
C ALA A 372 14.59 23.48 29.46
N ALA A 373 14.25 22.19 29.66
CA ALA A 373 14.91 21.06 28.96
C ALA A 373 14.60 21.12 27.44
N ILE A 374 13.37 21.45 27.05
CA ILE A 374 12.99 21.61 25.64
C ILE A 374 13.77 22.77 25.01
N ASP A 375 13.84 23.94 25.68
CA ASP A 375 14.61 25.10 25.20
C ASP A 375 16.10 24.77 25.06
N ALA A 376 16.67 24.02 26.00
CA ALA A 376 18.08 23.57 25.94
C ALA A 376 18.32 22.64 24.73
N LEU A 377 17.41 21.69 24.45
CA LEU A 377 17.49 20.82 23.27
C LEU A 377 17.41 21.60 21.95
N ILE A 378 16.54 22.61 21.87
CA ILE A 378 16.44 23.49 20.71
C ILE A 378 17.70 24.33 20.54
N ALA A 379 18.19 24.96 21.63
CA ALA A 379 19.39 25.78 21.62
C ALA A 379 20.66 25.00 21.24
N SER A 380 20.74 23.72 21.60
CA SER A 380 21.85 22.82 21.20
C SER A 380 21.77 22.36 19.74
N GLY A 381 20.65 22.57 19.05
CA GLY A 381 20.40 22.07 17.72
C GLY A 381 20.06 20.56 17.66
N ALA A 382 19.92 19.90 18.80
CA ALA A 382 19.55 18.50 18.87
C ALA A 382 18.11 18.25 18.38
N VAL A 383 17.23 19.25 18.58
CA VAL A 383 15.86 19.27 18.02
C VAL A 383 15.56 20.64 17.40
N MET A 384 14.58 20.67 16.52
CA MET A 384 14.11 21.89 15.86
C MET A 384 12.60 22.04 16.05
N GLN A 385 12.14 23.24 16.33
CA GLN A 385 10.74 23.63 16.25
C GLN A 385 10.52 24.46 14.98
N ALA A 386 9.55 24.08 14.12
CA ALA A 386 9.16 24.85 12.94
C ALA A 386 8.22 26.00 13.30
#